data_e24e8d554f8a61caefbc9ecff9dfe55c
#
_entry.id   e24e8d554f8a61caefbc9ecff9dfe55c
#
_cell.length_a   1.000
_cell.length_b   1.000
_cell.length_c   1.000
_cell.angle_alpha   90.00
_cell.angle_beta   90.00
_cell.angle_gamma   90.00
#
_symmetry.space_group_name_H-M   'P 1'
#
loop_
_entity.id
_entity.type
_entity.pdbx_description
1 polymer ?
#
loop_
_entity_poly.entity_id
_entity_poly.type
_entity_poly.pdbx_seq_one_letter_code
_entity_poly.pdbx_strand_id
1 'polypeptide(L)'
;LGALKDFKILGIPFFKGYSAPKIGFNESFSFIYEFGEHANNQQSDTLGREKLTKSNELYTSPYHVGSGLFYLDQYLGKNILEESLREFASSNGKEPFKSILENKSNKNLNWFFNDYISDREAFDLHIKNTLKNKTTTSITISEKNGRKLPFKLDFIKNDSIVKEQWYFHSGKDSTYKLKRGKYDYVAINSNRYLPEKNRHNN
;
A
#
# COMPACT_ATOMS: atom_id res chain seq x y z
N LEU A 1 -8.47 -17.90 3.31
CA LEU A 1 -9.27 -17.64 4.51
C LEU A 1 -10.54 -18.47 4.41
N GLY A 2 -10.41 -19.73 4.86
CA GLY A 2 -11.53 -20.64 5.02
C GLY A 2 -12.48 -20.09 6.07
N ALA A 3 -13.68 -20.08 5.71
CA ALA A 3 -14.87 -19.60 6.31
C ALA A 3 -14.91 -19.64 7.85
N LEU A 4 -15.29 -18.53 8.44
CA LEU A 4 -15.98 -18.45 9.72
C LEU A 4 -17.23 -19.37 9.79
N LYS A 5 -17.52 -20.06 8.68
CA LYS A 5 -18.64 -20.99 8.51
C LYS A 5 -18.65 -22.13 9.54
N ASP A 6 -17.48 -22.52 10.02
CA ASP A 6 -17.33 -23.63 10.96
C ASP A 6 -16.92 -23.14 12.36
N PHE A 7 -16.95 -21.82 12.62
CA PHE A 7 -16.63 -21.27 13.92
C PHE A 7 -17.72 -21.63 14.94
N LYS A 8 -17.35 -22.41 15.95
CA LYS A 8 -18.22 -22.84 17.03
C LYS A 8 -17.76 -22.22 18.34
N ILE A 9 -18.66 -21.64 19.09
CA ILE A 9 -18.45 -21.25 20.49
C ILE A 9 -19.21 -22.25 21.35
N LEU A 10 -18.53 -22.98 22.24
CA LEU A 10 -19.11 -24.02 23.10
C LEU A 10 -19.92 -25.10 22.31
N GLY A 11 -19.47 -25.43 21.09
CA GLY A 11 -20.14 -26.40 20.24
C GLY A 11 -21.35 -25.88 19.45
N ILE A 12 -21.75 -24.63 19.66
CA ILE A 12 -22.88 -23.99 18.96
C ILE A 12 -22.33 -23.28 17.72
N PRO A 13 -22.83 -23.55 16.51
CA PRO A 13 -22.41 -22.85 15.30
C PRO A 13 -22.96 -21.42 15.33
N PHE A 14 -22.11 -20.44 15.62
CA PHE A 14 -22.49 -19.05 15.81
C PHE A 14 -22.92 -18.34 14.50
N PHE A 15 -22.42 -18.82 13.36
CA PHE A 15 -22.68 -18.22 12.04
C PHE A 15 -23.42 -19.17 11.07
N LYS A 16 -24.19 -20.13 11.60
CA LYS A 16 -24.96 -21.03 10.75
C LYS A 16 -25.98 -20.24 9.92
N GLY A 17 -25.79 -20.20 8.61
CA GLY A 17 -26.67 -19.50 7.68
C GLY A 17 -26.19 -18.11 7.24
N TYR A 18 -25.10 -17.56 7.82
CA TYR A 18 -24.47 -16.36 7.35
C TYR A 18 -23.28 -16.70 6.45
N SER A 19 -23.33 -16.28 5.20
CA SER A 19 -22.12 -16.25 4.37
C SER A 19 -21.21 -15.16 4.93
N ALA A 20 -20.06 -15.54 5.50
CA ALA A 20 -19.05 -14.52 5.82
C ALA A 20 -18.69 -13.76 4.53
N PRO A 21 -18.72 -12.44 4.54
CA PRO A 21 -18.28 -11.67 3.39
C PRO A 21 -16.85 -12.12 3.03
N LYS A 22 -16.61 -12.40 1.76
CA LYS A 22 -15.27 -12.68 1.27
C LYS A 22 -14.50 -11.36 1.32
N ILE A 23 -13.76 -11.16 2.40
CA ILE A 23 -12.86 -10.02 2.51
C ILE A 23 -11.73 -10.25 1.50
N GLY A 24 -11.56 -9.34 0.57
CA GLY A 24 -10.46 -9.38 -0.38
C GLY A 24 -9.10 -9.35 0.33
N PHE A 25 -8.09 -9.92 -0.31
CA PHE A 25 -6.73 -9.92 0.23
C PHE A 25 -6.28 -8.50 0.64
N ASN A 26 -6.51 -7.52 -0.23
CA ASN A 26 -6.16 -6.11 0.02
C ASN A 26 -6.88 -5.50 1.22
N GLU A 27 -8.16 -5.85 1.40
CA GLU A 27 -8.96 -5.35 2.52
C GLU A 27 -8.52 -5.96 3.85
N SER A 28 -8.16 -7.26 3.85
CA SER A 28 -7.69 -7.91 5.07
C SER A 28 -6.33 -7.41 5.53
N PHE A 29 -5.38 -7.19 4.61
CA PHE A 29 -4.07 -6.63 4.92
C PHE A 29 -4.18 -5.22 5.48
N SER A 30 -4.95 -4.37 4.81
CA SER A 30 -5.19 -3.00 5.25
C SER A 30 -5.83 -2.95 6.63
N PHE A 31 -6.85 -3.75 6.88
CA PHE A 31 -7.56 -3.78 8.16
C PHE A 31 -6.64 -4.19 9.32
N ILE A 32 -5.85 -5.25 9.14
CA ILE A 32 -4.96 -5.73 10.21
C ILE A 32 -3.80 -4.75 10.43
N TYR A 33 -3.30 -4.13 9.37
CA TYR A 33 -2.30 -3.08 9.48
C TYR A 33 -2.84 -1.89 10.29
N GLU A 34 -4.01 -1.37 9.93
CA GLU A 34 -4.66 -0.25 10.65
C GLU A 34 -4.96 -0.59 12.11
N PHE A 35 -5.40 -1.80 12.38
CA PHE A 35 -5.61 -2.27 13.75
C PHE A 35 -4.29 -2.26 14.55
N GLY A 36 -3.20 -2.73 13.95
CA GLY A 36 -1.87 -2.69 14.56
C GLY A 36 -1.40 -1.25 14.84
N GLU A 37 -1.62 -0.34 13.90
CA GLU A 37 -1.32 1.10 14.06
C GLU A 37 -2.06 1.72 15.24
N HIS A 38 -3.38 1.48 15.33
CA HIS A 38 -4.21 2.03 16.41
C HIS A 38 -3.89 1.40 17.79
N ALA A 39 -3.43 0.16 17.80
CA ALA A 39 -3.04 -0.51 19.04
C ALA A 39 -1.71 0.02 19.61
N ASN A 40 -1.01 0.89 18.90
CA ASN A 40 0.29 1.50 19.27
C ASN A 40 1.33 0.47 19.74
N ASN A 41 1.31 -0.73 19.15
CA ASN A 41 2.13 -1.89 19.55
C ASN A 41 3.07 -2.30 18.42
N GLN A 42 3.64 -1.33 17.71
CA GLN A 42 4.48 -1.59 16.55
C GLN A 42 5.95 -1.63 16.91
N GLN A 43 6.63 -2.62 16.38
CA GLN A 43 8.07 -2.74 16.43
C GLN A 43 8.64 -2.60 15.02
N SER A 44 9.87 -2.10 14.89
CA SER A 44 10.54 -1.98 13.58
C SER A 44 10.68 -3.33 12.89
N ASP A 45 10.41 -3.37 11.57
CA ASP A 45 10.61 -4.57 10.74
C ASP A 45 12.09 -4.92 10.53
N THR A 46 13.01 -4.03 10.96
CA THR A 46 14.45 -4.29 10.94
C THR A 46 14.93 -5.07 12.16
N LEU A 47 14.06 -5.30 13.14
CA LEU A 47 14.40 -6.11 14.30
C LEU A 47 14.47 -7.60 13.94
N GLY A 48 15.46 -8.28 14.49
CA GLY A 48 15.52 -9.72 14.41
C GLY A 48 14.29 -10.38 15.05
N ARG A 49 13.88 -11.51 14.51
CA ARG A 49 12.67 -12.26 14.92
C ARG A 49 12.61 -12.52 16.43
N GLU A 50 13.78 -12.78 17.03
CA GLU A 50 13.91 -13.07 18.47
C GLU A 50 13.63 -11.86 19.39
N LYS A 51 13.64 -10.65 18.83
CA LYS A 51 13.35 -9.39 19.55
C LYS A 51 11.91 -8.92 19.37
N LEU A 52 11.17 -9.55 18.46
CA LEU A 52 9.77 -9.20 18.20
C LEU A 52 8.84 -9.76 19.29
N THR A 53 7.86 -8.97 19.69
CA THR A 53 6.73 -9.50 20.46
C THR A 53 5.94 -10.47 19.59
N LYS A 54 5.23 -11.42 20.19
CA LYS A 54 4.42 -12.41 19.45
C LYS A 54 3.36 -11.75 18.54
N SER A 55 2.80 -10.63 18.96
CA SER A 55 1.85 -9.88 18.13
C SER A 55 2.52 -9.31 16.87
N ASN A 56 3.73 -8.73 17.00
CA ASN A 56 4.46 -8.21 15.84
C ASN A 56 4.97 -9.35 14.95
N GLU A 57 5.52 -10.41 15.51
CA GLU A 57 6.02 -11.57 14.76
C GLU A 57 4.94 -12.21 13.90
N LEU A 58 3.73 -12.43 14.46
CA LEU A 58 2.68 -13.21 13.82
C LEU A 58 1.74 -12.36 12.93
N TYR A 59 1.57 -11.09 13.27
CA TYR A 59 0.55 -10.27 12.61
C TYR A 59 1.11 -8.97 12.06
N THR A 60 1.56 -8.05 12.92
CA THR A 60 1.82 -6.67 12.52
C THR A 60 2.95 -6.56 11.47
N SER A 61 4.10 -7.19 11.71
CA SER A 61 5.23 -7.16 10.75
C SER A 61 4.93 -7.88 9.43
N PRO A 62 4.38 -9.11 9.42
CA PRO A 62 4.01 -9.75 8.17
C PRO A 62 2.98 -8.98 7.35
N TYR A 63 2.01 -8.34 7.99
CA TYR A 63 0.99 -7.56 7.29
C TYR A 63 1.55 -6.24 6.77
N HIS A 64 2.41 -5.55 7.52
CA HIS A 64 3.08 -4.35 7.05
C HIS A 64 3.94 -4.64 5.81
N VAL A 65 4.84 -5.60 5.90
CA VAL A 65 5.71 -5.99 4.79
C VAL A 65 4.89 -6.51 3.60
N GLY A 66 3.88 -7.34 3.86
CA GLY A 66 2.99 -7.88 2.82
C GLY A 66 2.23 -6.78 2.07
N SER A 67 1.68 -5.79 2.77
CA SER A 67 1.01 -4.64 2.15
C SER A 67 1.99 -3.82 1.30
N GLY A 68 3.19 -3.59 1.82
CA GLY A 68 4.23 -2.87 1.10
C GLY A 68 4.70 -3.58 -0.16
N LEU A 69 4.93 -4.89 -0.09
CA LEU A 69 5.29 -5.70 -1.26
C LEU A 69 4.18 -5.70 -2.31
N PHE A 70 2.93 -5.77 -1.88
CA PHE A 70 1.80 -5.69 -2.78
C PHE A 70 1.73 -4.34 -3.50
N TYR A 71 1.94 -3.24 -2.76
CA TYR A 71 2.02 -1.90 -3.35
C TYR A 71 3.21 -1.75 -4.31
N LEU A 72 4.36 -2.28 -3.91
CA LEU A 72 5.57 -2.29 -4.72
C LEU A 72 5.33 -3.05 -6.04
N ASP A 73 4.69 -4.21 -5.99
CA ASP A 73 4.34 -4.99 -7.18
C ASP A 73 3.50 -4.17 -8.17
N GLN A 74 2.47 -3.48 -7.69
CA GLN A 74 1.65 -2.60 -8.51
C GLN A 74 2.45 -1.44 -9.14
N TYR A 75 3.39 -0.87 -8.38
CA TYR A 75 4.26 0.21 -8.86
C TYR A 75 5.29 -0.26 -9.88
N LEU A 76 5.86 -1.43 -9.68
CA LEU A 76 6.87 -1.99 -10.58
C LEU A 76 6.25 -2.47 -11.90
N GLY A 77 5.04 -2.99 -11.86
CA GLY A 77 4.34 -3.58 -13.00
C GLY A 77 4.61 -5.08 -13.15
N LYS A 78 4.02 -5.66 -14.20
CA LYS A 78 3.93 -7.12 -14.34
C LYS A 78 5.26 -7.84 -14.19
N ASN A 79 5.25 -8.85 -13.33
CA ASN A 79 6.27 -9.89 -13.14
C ASN A 79 7.63 -9.43 -12.58
N ILE A 80 7.91 -8.13 -12.46
CA ILE A 80 9.23 -7.67 -11.99
C ILE A 80 9.53 -8.16 -10.58
N LEU A 81 8.55 -8.06 -9.68
CA LEU A 81 8.72 -8.54 -8.30
C LEU A 81 8.91 -10.05 -8.26
N GLU A 82 8.09 -10.80 -8.97
CA GLU A 82 8.17 -12.27 -9.01
C GLU A 82 9.50 -12.74 -9.57
N GLU A 83 9.92 -12.19 -10.70
CA GLU A 83 11.20 -12.53 -11.33
C GLU A 83 12.39 -12.19 -10.43
N SER A 84 12.32 -11.06 -9.72
CA SER A 84 13.35 -10.65 -8.78
C SER A 84 13.44 -11.57 -7.57
N LEU A 85 12.28 -12.03 -7.05
CA LEU A 85 12.24 -13.02 -5.97
C LEU A 85 12.85 -14.37 -6.41
N ARG A 86 12.55 -14.82 -7.62
CA ARG A 86 13.12 -16.05 -8.18
C ARG A 86 14.64 -15.95 -8.33
N GLU A 87 15.14 -14.82 -8.84
CA GLU A 87 16.57 -14.57 -8.99
C GLU A 87 17.27 -14.50 -7.64
N PHE A 88 16.72 -13.77 -6.68
CA PHE A 88 17.25 -13.70 -5.33
C PHE A 88 17.35 -15.08 -4.67
N ALA A 89 16.30 -15.89 -4.78
CA ALA A 89 16.31 -17.26 -4.28
C ALA A 89 17.39 -18.14 -4.97
N SER A 90 17.55 -17.99 -6.28
CA SER A 90 18.53 -18.75 -7.06
C SER A 90 19.98 -18.32 -6.77
N SER A 91 20.19 -17.04 -6.40
CA SER A 91 21.51 -16.51 -6.04
C SER A 91 21.99 -16.96 -4.66
N ASN A 92 21.15 -17.65 -3.87
CA ASN A 92 21.40 -17.96 -2.46
C ASN A 92 21.76 -16.71 -1.62
N GLY A 93 21.18 -15.55 -1.95
CA GLY A 93 21.39 -14.30 -1.23
C GLY A 93 22.76 -13.63 -1.49
N LYS A 94 23.47 -14.02 -2.53
CA LYS A 94 24.76 -13.40 -2.90
C LYS A 94 24.59 -11.97 -3.38
N GLU A 95 23.47 -11.67 -4.03
CA GLU A 95 23.12 -10.31 -4.44
C GLU A 95 21.98 -9.77 -3.59
N PRO A 96 22.05 -8.51 -3.09
CA PRO A 96 20.97 -7.90 -2.31
C PRO A 96 19.68 -7.82 -3.13
N PHE A 97 18.56 -8.20 -2.53
CA PHE A 97 17.25 -8.20 -3.19
C PHE A 97 16.89 -6.82 -3.78
N LYS A 98 17.23 -5.74 -3.06
CA LYS A 98 17.07 -4.36 -3.55
C LYS A 98 17.77 -4.13 -4.88
N SER A 99 19.04 -4.57 -5.00
CA SER A 99 19.84 -4.38 -6.22
C SER A 99 19.21 -5.09 -7.42
N ILE A 100 18.73 -6.32 -7.23
CA ILE A 100 18.04 -7.08 -8.27
C ILE A 100 16.78 -6.33 -8.74
N LEU A 101 15.96 -5.84 -7.80
CA LEU A 101 14.75 -5.09 -8.11
C LEU A 101 15.03 -3.77 -8.85
N GLU A 102 16.02 -3.00 -8.38
CA GLU A 102 16.40 -1.73 -9.00
C GLU A 102 16.95 -1.94 -10.42
N ASN A 103 17.77 -2.97 -10.61
CA ASN A 103 18.30 -3.35 -11.94
C ASN A 103 17.18 -3.74 -12.91
N LYS A 104 16.25 -4.61 -12.48
CA LYS A 104 15.15 -5.06 -13.36
C LYS A 104 14.14 -3.95 -13.65
N SER A 105 13.83 -3.12 -12.68
CA SER A 105 12.81 -2.09 -12.82
C SER A 105 13.33 -0.77 -13.41
N ASN A 106 14.64 -0.57 -13.40
CA ASN A 106 15.29 0.72 -13.67
C ASN A 106 14.70 1.88 -12.82
N LYS A 107 14.35 1.58 -11.57
CA LYS A 107 13.75 2.54 -10.62
C LYS A 107 14.56 2.57 -9.33
N ASN A 108 14.67 3.76 -8.73
CA ASN A 108 15.23 3.89 -7.38
C ASN A 108 14.16 3.50 -6.35
N LEU A 109 14.47 2.53 -5.50
CA LEU A 109 13.57 1.98 -4.51
C LEU A 109 13.94 2.36 -3.06
N ASN A 110 14.73 3.41 -2.87
CA ASN A 110 15.10 3.90 -1.53
C ASN A 110 13.87 4.23 -0.67
N TRP A 111 12.82 4.80 -1.27
CA TRP A 111 11.56 5.08 -0.57
C TRP A 111 10.94 3.83 0.06
N PHE A 112 11.10 2.66 -0.59
CA PHE A 112 10.56 1.40 -0.09
C PHE A 112 11.43 0.81 1.02
N PHE A 113 12.71 0.62 0.75
CA PHE A 113 13.61 -0.06 1.69
C PHE A 113 14.00 0.81 2.88
N ASN A 114 14.25 2.10 2.68
CA ASN A 114 14.72 2.98 3.75
C ASN A 114 13.56 3.63 4.51
N ASP A 115 12.53 4.10 3.77
CA ASP A 115 11.45 4.88 4.39
C ASP A 115 10.29 3.98 4.82
N TYR A 116 9.78 3.13 3.92
CA TYR A 116 8.63 2.27 4.22
C TYR A 116 8.98 1.13 5.19
N ILE A 117 10.02 0.33 4.88
CA ILE A 117 10.38 -0.84 5.70
C ILE A 117 11.07 -0.43 7.01
N SER A 118 12.03 0.52 6.97
CA SER A 118 12.80 0.90 8.16
C SER A 118 12.06 1.83 9.09
N ASP A 119 11.24 2.72 8.52
CA ASP A 119 10.47 3.71 9.26
C ASP A 119 8.97 3.37 9.17
N ARG A 120 8.39 2.95 10.30
CA ARG A 120 7.01 2.51 10.39
C ARG A 120 5.96 3.62 10.45
N GLU A 121 6.34 4.88 10.34
CA GLU A 121 5.33 5.91 10.24
C GLU A 121 4.50 5.74 8.97
N ALA A 122 3.20 5.67 9.12
CA ALA A 122 2.29 5.53 8.01
C ALA A 122 2.34 6.74 7.08
N PHE A 123 2.18 6.54 5.80
CA PHE A 123 1.97 7.60 4.83
C PHE A 123 0.62 8.28 5.05
N ASP A 124 0.54 9.57 4.76
CA ASP A 124 -0.71 10.34 4.84
C ASP A 124 -0.73 11.35 3.68
N LEU A 125 -1.10 10.86 2.51
CA LEU A 125 -1.30 11.67 1.32
C LEU A 125 -2.68 12.30 1.34
N HIS A 126 -2.81 13.56 0.94
CA HIS A 126 -4.10 14.20 0.79
C HIS A 126 -4.14 15.24 -0.33
N ILE A 127 -5.29 15.43 -0.93
CA ILE A 127 -5.54 16.47 -1.91
C ILE A 127 -5.82 17.77 -1.16
N LYS A 128 -4.83 18.65 -1.13
CA LYS A 128 -4.90 19.93 -0.44
C LYS A 128 -5.73 20.98 -1.21
N ASN A 129 -5.61 20.97 -2.52
CA ASN A 129 -6.30 21.93 -3.38
C ASN A 129 -6.50 21.38 -4.80
N THR A 130 -7.58 21.79 -5.43
CA THR A 130 -7.89 21.47 -6.82
C THR A 130 -8.32 22.74 -7.56
N LEU A 131 -7.60 23.10 -8.62
CA LEU A 131 -7.92 24.22 -9.49
C LEU A 131 -8.27 23.68 -10.89
N LYS A 132 -9.49 23.95 -11.33
CA LYS A 132 -9.98 23.54 -12.65
C LYS A 132 -10.04 24.73 -13.58
N ASN A 133 -9.46 24.60 -14.77
CA ASN A 133 -9.66 25.54 -15.88
C ASN A 133 -10.16 24.80 -17.14
N LYS A 134 -10.26 25.49 -18.28
CA LYS A 134 -10.92 24.93 -19.49
C LYS A 134 -10.23 23.65 -20.01
N THR A 135 -8.93 23.54 -19.87
CA THR A 135 -8.13 22.46 -20.50
C THR A 135 -7.37 21.58 -19.51
N THR A 136 -7.16 22.06 -18.30
CA THR A 136 -6.37 21.37 -17.29
C THR A 136 -7.04 21.39 -15.93
N THR A 137 -6.70 20.40 -15.12
CA THR A 137 -6.98 20.35 -13.68
C THR A 137 -5.62 20.31 -12.97
N SER A 138 -5.37 21.27 -12.07
CA SER A 138 -4.19 21.25 -11.22
C SER A 138 -4.58 20.75 -9.84
N ILE A 139 -3.87 19.73 -9.35
CA ILE A 139 -4.13 19.13 -8.05
C ILE A 139 -2.87 19.31 -7.21
N THR A 140 -3.01 19.95 -6.06
CA THR A 140 -1.93 20.04 -5.08
C THR A 140 -2.07 18.92 -4.08
N ILE A 141 -1.05 18.07 -4.00
CA ILE A 141 -0.97 16.94 -3.09
C ILE A 141 0.07 17.24 -2.02
N SER A 142 -0.28 16.97 -0.80
CA SER A 142 0.57 17.07 0.38
C SER A 142 0.75 15.69 0.99
N GLU A 143 1.92 15.46 1.58
CA GLU A 143 2.21 14.30 2.41
C GLU A 143 2.64 14.82 3.78
N LYS A 144 1.94 14.38 4.83
CA LYS A 144 1.97 14.99 6.15
C LYS A 144 3.33 14.89 6.84
N ASN A 145 4.04 13.78 6.62
CA ASN A 145 5.32 13.47 7.28
C ASN A 145 6.52 13.86 6.42
N GLY A 146 6.32 14.51 5.27
CA GLY A 146 7.38 14.94 4.36
C GLY A 146 8.07 13.80 3.60
N ARG A 147 7.42 12.65 3.47
CA ARG A 147 7.99 11.45 2.85
C ARG A 147 7.94 11.49 1.33
N LYS A 148 8.93 10.86 0.74
CA LYS A 148 9.05 10.69 -0.71
C LYS A 148 8.54 9.30 -1.08
N LEU A 149 7.53 9.24 -1.95
CA LEU A 149 6.98 7.94 -2.39
C LEU A 149 6.31 8.06 -3.75
N PRO A 150 6.26 6.97 -4.53
CA PRO A 150 5.35 6.90 -5.65
C PRO A 150 3.91 6.84 -5.13
N PHE A 151 2.97 7.41 -5.87
CA PHE A 151 1.55 7.29 -5.60
C PHE A 151 0.77 7.20 -6.91
N LYS A 152 -0.40 6.62 -6.83
CA LYS A 152 -1.27 6.42 -7.98
C LYS A 152 -2.46 7.36 -7.91
N LEU A 153 -2.72 8.08 -9.01
CA LEU A 153 -3.98 8.78 -9.24
C LEU A 153 -4.90 7.92 -10.08
N ASP A 154 -6.08 7.70 -9.59
CA ASP A 154 -7.17 7.00 -10.25
C ASP A 154 -8.15 8.02 -10.81
N PHE A 155 -8.41 7.96 -12.13
CA PHE A 155 -9.37 8.80 -12.83
C PHE A 155 -10.68 8.05 -12.90
N ILE A 156 -11.71 8.59 -12.29
CA ILE A 156 -12.98 7.89 -12.06
C ILE A 156 -14.09 8.53 -12.89
N LYS A 157 -14.88 7.68 -13.55
CA LYS A 157 -16.07 8.04 -14.30
C LYS A 157 -17.16 7.01 -14.05
N ASN A 158 -18.36 7.48 -13.71
CA ASN A 158 -19.50 6.62 -13.36
C ASN A 158 -19.09 5.54 -12.35
N ASP A 159 -18.39 5.94 -11.28
CA ASP A 159 -17.88 5.09 -10.19
C ASP A 159 -16.94 3.96 -10.63
N SER A 160 -16.40 4.05 -11.84
CA SER A 160 -15.42 3.10 -12.35
C SER A 160 -14.10 3.79 -12.70
N ILE A 161 -12.98 3.13 -12.42
CA ILE A 161 -11.66 3.62 -12.79
C ILE A 161 -11.50 3.48 -14.31
N VAL A 162 -11.34 4.62 -14.99
CA VAL A 162 -11.15 4.66 -16.45
C VAL A 162 -9.70 4.86 -16.86
N LYS A 163 -8.86 5.32 -15.94
CA LYS A 163 -7.43 5.49 -16.15
C LYS A 163 -6.73 5.49 -14.80
N GLU A 164 -5.54 4.93 -14.76
CA GLU A 164 -4.61 4.99 -13.64
C GLU A 164 -3.31 5.63 -14.09
N GLN A 165 -2.67 6.42 -13.21
CA GLN A 165 -1.38 7.01 -13.53
C GLN A 165 -0.53 7.17 -12.27
N TRP A 166 0.72 6.68 -12.34
CA TRP A 166 1.69 6.80 -11.28
C TRP A 166 2.41 8.15 -11.33
N TYR A 167 2.63 8.71 -10.16
CA TYR A 167 3.41 9.91 -9.90
C TYR A 167 4.39 9.65 -8.77
N PHE A 168 5.32 10.56 -8.57
CA PHE A 168 6.25 10.53 -7.45
C PHE A 168 6.08 11.79 -6.62
N HIS A 169 5.85 11.64 -5.32
CA HIS A 169 5.77 12.74 -4.36
C HIS A 169 7.15 13.05 -3.80
N SER A 170 7.53 14.32 -3.79
CA SER A 170 8.87 14.77 -3.37
C SER A 170 9.02 14.97 -1.85
N GLY A 171 7.98 14.71 -1.07
CA GLY A 171 7.91 15.02 0.36
C GLY A 171 7.47 16.45 0.67
N LYS A 172 7.28 17.31 -0.36
CA LYS A 172 6.78 18.68 -0.20
C LYS A 172 5.51 18.85 -1.00
N ASP A 173 4.65 19.77 -0.58
CA ASP A 173 3.46 20.15 -1.35
C ASP A 173 3.81 20.27 -2.84
N SER A 174 3.19 19.46 -3.65
CA SER A 174 3.50 19.36 -5.08
C SER A 174 2.23 19.49 -5.91
N THR A 175 2.29 20.31 -6.96
CA THR A 175 1.15 20.53 -7.85
C THR A 175 1.33 19.74 -9.14
N TYR A 176 0.38 18.88 -9.44
CA TYR A 176 0.32 18.02 -10.62
C TYR A 176 -0.71 18.59 -11.61
N LYS A 177 -0.24 18.89 -12.84
CA LYS A 177 -1.11 19.35 -13.91
C LYS A 177 -1.64 18.17 -14.71
N LEU A 178 -2.93 17.97 -14.66
CA LEU A 178 -3.64 16.89 -15.35
C LEU A 178 -4.36 17.45 -16.58
N LYS A 179 -4.24 16.78 -17.71
CA LYS A 179 -5.04 17.12 -18.87
C LYS A 179 -6.51 16.81 -18.58
N ARG A 180 -7.40 17.75 -18.83
CA ARG A 180 -8.83 17.53 -18.64
C ARG A 180 -9.29 16.42 -19.59
N GLY A 181 -9.93 15.41 -19.04
CA GLY A 181 -10.35 14.21 -19.75
C GLY A 181 -11.81 13.87 -19.52
N LYS A 182 -12.22 12.73 -20.01
CA LYS A 182 -13.56 12.18 -19.80
C LYS A 182 -13.64 11.44 -18.46
N TYR A 183 -13.43 12.14 -17.34
CA TYR A 183 -13.57 11.63 -15.97
C TYR A 183 -14.32 12.65 -15.11
N ASP A 184 -14.97 12.19 -14.08
CA ASP A 184 -15.78 13.01 -13.19
C ASP A 184 -14.92 13.58 -12.04
N TYR A 185 -14.09 12.73 -11.45
CA TYR A 185 -13.15 13.12 -10.39
C TYR A 185 -11.87 12.26 -10.42
N VAL A 186 -10.94 12.61 -9.58
CA VAL A 186 -9.71 11.84 -9.33
C VAL A 186 -9.60 11.52 -7.85
N ALA A 187 -9.05 10.36 -7.55
CA ALA A 187 -8.76 9.92 -6.19
C ALA A 187 -7.32 9.44 -6.09
N ILE A 188 -6.74 9.53 -4.89
CA ILE A 188 -5.46 8.92 -4.57
C ILE A 188 -5.74 7.53 -4.02
N ASN A 189 -5.03 6.52 -4.54
CA ASN A 189 -5.01 5.18 -3.96
C ASN A 189 -6.42 4.58 -3.70
N SER A 190 -7.36 4.78 -4.63
CA SER A 190 -8.76 4.33 -4.47
C SER A 190 -8.88 2.81 -4.24
N ASN A 191 -7.91 2.03 -4.74
CA ASN A 191 -7.81 0.58 -4.53
C ASN A 191 -7.20 0.20 -3.16
N ARG A 192 -6.83 1.17 -2.34
CA ARG A 192 -6.27 0.98 -0.99
C ARG A 192 -5.02 0.10 -0.95
N TYR A 193 -4.19 0.15 -1.98
CA TYR A 193 -2.94 -0.61 -2.01
C TYR A 193 -1.89 -0.06 -1.07
N LEU A 194 -1.77 1.27 -0.98
CA LEU A 194 -0.89 1.92 -0.02
C LEU A 194 -1.58 1.96 1.36
N PRO A 195 -0.97 1.45 2.40
CA PRO A 195 -1.44 1.65 3.76
C PRO A 195 -1.31 3.13 4.15
N GLU A 196 -2.41 3.79 4.41
CA GLU A 196 -2.48 5.21 4.78
C GLU A 196 -3.12 5.37 6.15
N LYS A 197 -2.66 6.34 6.92
CA LYS A 197 -3.18 6.61 8.25
C LYS A 197 -4.59 7.21 8.21
N ASN A 198 -4.86 8.04 7.21
CA ASN A 198 -6.17 8.66 7.02
C ASN A 198 -6.61 8.55 5.56
N ARG A 199 -7.66 7.78 5.30
CA ARG A 199 -8.18 7.52 3.96
C ARG A 199 -9.35 8.40 3.56
N HIS A 200 -9.85 9.22 4.48
CA HIS A 200 -11.02 10.08 4.22
C HIS A 200 -10.67 11.38 3.51
N ASN A 201 -9.40 11.65 3.30
CA ASN A 201 -8.88 12.90 2.73
C ASN A 201 -8.31 12.76 1.29
N ASN A 202 -8.59 11.64 0.63
CA ASN A 202 -8.08 11.29 -0.71
C ASN A 202 -9.15 11.38 -1.82
#